data_dce3fee073a12f3841e8e16adf1945c2
#
_entry.id   dce3fee073a12f3841e8e16adf1945c2
#
_cell.length_a   1.000
_cell.length_b   1.000
_cell.length_c   1.000
_cell.angle_alpha   90.00
_cell.angle_beta   90.00
_cell.angle_gamma   90.00
#
_symmetry.space_group_name_H-M   'P 1'
#
loop_
_entity.id
_entity.type
_entity.pdbx_description
1 polymer ?
#
loop_
_entity_poly.entity_id
_entity_poly.type
_entity_poly.pdbx_seq_one_letter_code
_entity_poly.pdbx_strand_id
1 'polypeptide(L)'
;MKGTLSLCIESLVKQINNDFEIVVVDDGSNDKSVETLLNLKEKYPFMRVFPLQRDRRRKLGETRNVSIKAARGQYVLLHIDADDVWEPYLPAFVRIYHEIEKRCDIDNFMLVGMQIHMASRELMISNPYHNIYYGEDRILWAELGSIGKLIKINHKEIRTRIPLKGNKKKLKKLISSQYSGISIAFSYASSRYQTLISYLRRIFFNSDWEFKLSLLNFIMLMPAMLNGCINRPKFVNQLKYNYRKLFYLNLKELENKTLRIYGELNLNEKERNIFIDNNKDY
;
A
#
# COMPACT_ATOMS: atom_id res chain seq x y z
N MET A 1 -7.02 19.03 1.34
CA MET A 1 -6.27 18.16 2.28
C MET A 1 -5.64 18.90 3.47
N LYS A 2 -5.65 20.24 3.50
CA LYS A 2 -5.03 21.06 4.57
C LYS A 2 -5.37 20.59 6.00
N GLY A 3 -6.64 20.27 6.31
CA GLY A 3 -7.07 19.91 7.67
C GLY A 3 -6.65 18.53 8.16
N THR A 4 -6.28 17.61 7.28
CA THR A 4 -5.90 16.23 7.64
C THR A 4 -4.38 16.08 7.72
N LEU A 5 -3.65 16.88 6.96
CA LEU A 5 -2.21 16.79 6.79
C LEU A 5 -1.45 16.96 8.13
N SER A 6 -1.81 17.96 8.93
CA SER A 6 -1.18 18.16 10.24
C SER A 6 -1.42 16.98 11.18
N LEU A 7 -2.65 16.45 11.21
CA LEU A 7 -2.99 15.28 12.02
C LEU A 7 -2.21 14.03 11.59
N CYS A 8 -2.06 13.83 10.28
CA CYS A 8 -1.24 12.75 9.73
C CYS A 8 0.22 12.88 10.22
N ILE A 9 0.87 14.01 9.95
CA ILE A 9 2.27 14.23 10.32
C ILE A 9 2.46 14.12 11.84
N GLU A 10 1.60 14.72 12.65
CA GLU A 10 1.69 14.64 14.10
C GLU A 10 1.52 13.23 14.64
N SER A 11 0.68 12.40 14.01
CA SER A 11 0.54 10.99 14.39
C SER A 11 1.79 10.16 14.09
N LEU A 12 2.53 10.50 13.02
CA LEU A 12 3.81 9.88 12.70
C LEU A 12 4.92 10.34 13.66
N VAL A 13 5.05 11.64 13.86
CA VAL A 13 6.11 12.24 14.69
C VAL A 13 6.10 11.72 16.13
N LYS A 14 4.91 11.43 16.67
CA LYS A 14 4.76 10.91 18.06
C LYS A 14 5.38 9.52 18.26
N GLN A 15 5.70 8.79 17.21
CA GLN A 15 6.13 7.39 17.28
C GLN A 15 7.48 7.11 16.61
N ILE A 16 8.08 8.09 15.95
CA ILE A 16 9.38 7.95 15.27
C ILE A 16 10.48 8.66 16.08
N ASN A 17 11.71 8.24 15.88
CA ASN A 17 12.93 8.80 16.47
C ASN A 17 13.88 9.33 15.36
N ASN A 18 15.13 9.62 15.72
CA ASN A 18 16.12 10.17 14.80
C ASN A 18 16.59 9.20 13.68
N ASP A 19 16.20 7.92 13.75
CA ASP A 19 16.50 6.95 12.70
C ASP A 19 15.54 7.09 11.51
N PHE A 20 14.51 7.95 11.64
CA PHE A 20 13.50 8.18 10.61
C PHE A 20 13.57 9.58 10.02
N GLU A 21 13.26 9.69 8.76
CA GLU A 21 12.90 10.94 8.10
C GLU A 21 11.47 10.85 7.54
N ILE A 22 10.80 11.99 7.42
CA ILE A 22 9.50 12.09 6.74
C ILE A 22 9.73 12.82 5.42
N VAL A 23 9.50 12.12 4.31
CA VAL A 23 9.58 12.69 2.95
C VAL A 23 8.19 12.92 2.41
N VAL A 24 7.83 14.18 2.19
CA VAL A 24 6.53 14.58 1.64
C VAL A 24 6.70 15.18 0.26
N VAL A 25 5.97 14.62 -0.70
CA VAL A 25 5.89 15.15 -2.06
C VAL A 25 4.49 15.72 -2.28
N ASP A 26 4.41 17.01 -2.55
CA ASP A 26 3.17 17.67 -2.98
C ASP A 26 3.12 17.75 -4.50
N ASP A 27 2.11 17.15 -5.12
CA ASP A 27 1.94 17.08 -6.58
C ASP A 27 1.15 18.28 -7.15
N GLY A 28 1.56 19.48 -6.75
CA GLY A 28 0.97 20.72 -7.24
C GLY A 28 -0.41 20.99 -6.68
N SER A 29 -0.57 20.92 -5.38
CA SER A 29 -1.79 21.32 -4.68
C SER A 29 -2.07 22.81 -4.86
N ASN A 30 -3.31 23.17 -5.08
CA ASN A 30 -3.78 24.55 -5.21
C ASN A 30 -4.51 25.07 -3.96
N ASP A 31 -4.52 24.29 -2.90
CA ASP A 31 -4.97 24.70 -1.56
C ASP A 31 -3.75 25.11 -0.71
N LYS A 32 -3.96 25.48 0.52
CA LYS A 32 -2.84 25.88 1.41
C LYS A 32 -2.00 24.69 1.94
N SER A 33 -1.99 23.53 1.27
CA SER A 33 -1.24 22.35 1.73
C SER A 33 0.26 22.59 1.76
N VAL A 34 0.82 23.27 0.74
CA VAL A 34 2.27 23.57 0.68
C VAL A 34 2.68 24.49 1.84
N GLU A 35 1.93 25.56 2.12
CA GLU A 35 2.16 26.45 3.25
C GLU A 35 2.16 25.69 4.59
N THR A 36 1.17 24.80 4.77
CA THR A 36 1.08 23.94 5.96
C THR A 36 2.28 23.00 6.09
N LEU A 37 2.75 22.42 4.98
CA LEU A 37 3.93 21.55 4.94
C LEU A 37 5.21 22.30 5.30
N LEU A 38 5.38 23.53 4.83
CA LEU A 38 6.55 24.36 5.15
C LEU A 38 6.58 24.71 6.64
N ASN A 39 5.45 25.11 7.22
CA ASN A 39 5.34 25.36 8.66
C ASN A 39 5.64 24.09 9.50
N LEU A 40 5.17 22.92 9.07
CA LEU A 40 5.49 21.65 9.73
C LEU A 40 6.97 21.30 9.61
N LYS A 41 7.61 21.58 8.46
CA LYS A 41 9.05 21.39 8.27
C LYS A 41 9.89 22.25 9.21
N GLU A 42 9.49 23.50 9.48
CA GLU A 42 10.15 24.35 10.47
C GLU A 42 10.06 23.75 11.88
N LYS A 43 8.89 23.19 12.23
CA LYS A 43 8.67 22.53 13.52
C LYS A 43 9.40 21.17 13.63
N TYR A 44 9.58 20.45 12.52
CA TYR A 44 10.16 19.10 12.48
C TYR A 44 11.33 19.03 11.49
N PRO A 45 12.58 19.32 11.89
CA PRO A 45 13.74 19.44 10.99
C PRO A 45 14.09 18.17 10.20
N PHE A 46 13.68 16.98 10.70
CA PHE A 46 13.84 15.69 10.01
C PHE A 46 12.82 15.49 8.88
N MET A 47 11.87 16.41 8.72
CA MET A 47 10.90 16.40 7.64
C MET A 47 11.45 17.10 6.40
N ARG A 48 11.28 16.47 5.23
CA ARG A 48 11.70 17.00 3.93
C ARG A 48 10.49 17.16 3.03
N VAL A 49 10.31 18.33 2.46
CA VAL A 49 9.16 18.70 1.63
C VAL A 49 9.61 19.00 0.22
N PHE A 50 8.97 18.38 -0.75
CA PHE A 50 9.22 18.56 -2.18
C PHE A 50 7.93 19.01 -2.88
N PRO A 51 7.67 20.32 -2.98
CA PRO A 51 6.56 20.85 -3.76
C PRO A 51 6.91 20.77 -5.25
N LEU A 52 6.12 20.03 -6.00
CA LEU A 52 6.28 19.87 -7.44
C LEU A 52 5.30 20.75 -8.19
N GLN A 53 5.70 21.20 -9.37
CA GLN A 53 4.74 21.81 -10.29
C GLN A 53 3.72 20.77 -10.78
N ARG A 54 2.47 21.21 -10.98
CA ARG A 54 1.40 20.35 -11.47
C ARG A 54 1.72 19.82 -12.87
N ASP A 55 1.84 18.51 -12.99
CA ASP A 55 1.94 17.82 -14.28
C ASP A 55 0.85 16.78 -14.43
N ARG A 56 -0.03 16.93 -15.46
CA ARG A 56 -1.13 16.00 -15.72
C ARG A 56 -0.65 14.62 -16.17
N ARG A 57 0.58 14.50 -16.66
CA ARG A 57 1.19 13.22 -17.09
C ARG A 57 1.70 12.44 -15.89
N ARG A 58 2.13 13.12 -14.82
CA ARG A 58 2.54 12.49 -13.57
C ARG A 58 1.31 12.00 -12.81
N LYS A 59 1.26 10.71 -12.57
CA LYS A 59 0.18 10.04 -11.84
C LYS A 59 0.71 9.56 -10.48
N LEU A 60 -0.16 8.94 -9.67
CA LEU A 60 0.16 8.54 -8.30
C LEU A 60 1.44 7.70 -8.19
N GLY A 61 1.60 6.69 -9.04
CA GLY A 61 2.81 5.85 -9.02
C GLY A 61 4.10 6.64 -9.23
N GLU A 62 4.11 7.58 -10.18
CA GLU A 62 5.31 8.42 -10.40
C GLU A 62 5.54 9.40 -9.24
N THR A 63 4.49 9.96 -8.64
CA THR A 63 4.64 10.79 -7.43
C THR A 63 5.26 10.01 -6.27
N ARG A 64 4.87 8.74 -6.08
CA ARG A 64 5.48 7.83 -5.10
C ARG A 64 6.96 7.55 -5.43
N ASN A 65 7.30 7.34 -6.70
CA ASN A 65 8.69 7.15 -7.13
C ASN A 65 9.57 8.38 -6.81
N VAL A 66 9.02 9.60 -6.96
CA VAL A 66 9.74 10.83 -6.59
C VAL A 66 10.05 10.82 -5.08
N SER A 67 9.11 10.45 -4.22
CA SER A 67 9.35 10.39 -2.77
C SER A 67 10.40 9.34 -2.40
N ILE A 68 10.35 8.16 -3.02
CA ILE A 68 11.32 7.08 -2.79
C ILE A 68 12.73 7.49 -3.24
N LYS A 69 12.86 8.12 -4.41
CA LYS A 69 14.15 8.65 -4.91
C LYS A 69 14.72 9.73 -4.00
N ALA A 70 13.84 10.60 -3.47
CA ALA A 70 14.22 11.66 -2.54
C ALA A 70 14.60 11.16 -1.15
N ALA A 71 14.13 10.00 -0.72
CA ALA A 71 14.48 9.42 0.57
C ALA A 71 15.99 9.12 0.68
N ARG A 72 16.53 9.20 1.90
CA ARG A 72 17.94 8.93 2.23
C ARG A 72 18.13 7.63 3.01
N GLY A 73 17.06 7.18 3.69
CA GLY A 73 17.06 5.95 4.47
C GLY A 73 17.33 4.70 3.62
N GLN A 74 17.87 3.67 4.23
CA GLN A 74 18.07 2.36 3.59
C GLN A 74 16.74 1.67 3.29
N TYR A 75 15.72 1.93 4.09
CA TYR A 75 14.39 1.38 3.97
C TYR A 75 13.34 2.47 3.80
N VAL A 76 12.22 2.11 3.21
CA VAL A 76 11.07 3.01 3.01
C VAL A 76 9.79 2.37 3.53
N LEU A 77 9.06 3.14 4.33
CA LEU A 77 7.68 2.86 4.68
C LEU A 77 6.76 3.48 3.62
N LEU A 78 5.82 2.72 3.13
CA LEU A 78 5.01 3.03 1.97
C LEU A 78 3.52 3.03 2.34
N HIS A 79 2.69 3.65 1.50
CA HIS A 79 1.23 3.76 1.70
C HIS A 79 0.82 4.66 2.88
N ILE A 80 1.62 5.70 3.15
CA ILE A 80 1.28 6.75 4.12
C ILE A 80 0.63 7.91 3.34
N ASP A 81 -0.69 8.00 3.42
CA ASP A 81 -1.47 9.05 2.75
C ASP A 81 -1.75 10.22 3.72
N ALA A 82 -1.89 11.44 3.18
CA ALA A 82 -2.07 12.66 3.98
C ALA A 82 -3.42 12.78 4.72
N ASP A 83 -4.33 11.85 4.50
CA ASP A 83 -5.63 11.74 5.18
C ASP A 83 -5.69 10.56 6.17
N ASP A 84 -4.55 9.95 6.48
CA ASP A 84 -4.44 8.87 7.46
C ASP A 84 -3.93 9.39 8.82
N VAL A 85 -4.52 8.91 9.91
CA VAL A 85 -4.02 9.06 11.28
C VAL A 85 -3.57 7.70 11.78
N TRP A 86 -2.32 7.62 12.23
CA TRP A 86 -1.66 6.37 12.56
C TRP A 86 -1.64 6.11 14.05
N GLU A 87 -2.01 4.90 14.44
CA GLU A 87 -1.79 4.34 15.76
C GLU A 87 -0.27 4.08 15.99
N PRO A 88 0.21 3.98 17.24
CA PRO A 88 1.64 3.92 17.56
C PRO A 88 2.29 2.54 17.29
N TYR A 89 2.04 1.97 16.12
CA TYR A 89 2.52 0.63 15.75
C TYR A 89 3.51 0.60 14.57
N LEU A 90 3.90 1.78 14.02
CA LEU A 90 4.88 1.82 12.93
C LEU A 90 6.25 1.24 13.34
N PRO A 91 6.80 1.55 14.54
CA PRO A 91 8.06 0.94 14.98
C PRO A 91 7.98 -0.58 15.13
N ALA A 92 6.82 -1.10 15.56
CA ALA A 92 6.60 -2.55 15.62
C ALA A 92 6.62 -3.20 14.24
N PHE A 93 5.99 -2.56 13.24
CA PHE A 93 6.03 -3.05 11.86
C PHE A 93 7.46 -3.07 11.30
N VAL A 94 8.25 -2.05 11.59
CA VAL A 94 9.69 -2.00 11.22
C VAL A 94 10.45 -3.14 11.90
N ARG A 95 10.26 -3.37 13.20
CA ARG A 95 10.89 -4.52 13.89
C ARG A 95 10.52 -5.85 13.28
N ILE A 96 9.24 -6.06 12.93
CA ILE A 96 8.77 -7.28 12.25
C ILE A 96 9.49 -7.47 10.92
N TYR A 97 9.68 -6.41 10.14
CA TYR A 97 10.44 -6.50 8.89
C TYR A 97 11.83 -7.08 9.13
N HIS A 98 12.58 -6.52 10.06
CA HIS A 98 13.94 -6.99 10.39
C HIS A 98 13.96 -8.36 11.07
N GLU A 99 12.96 -8.71 11.85
CA GLU A 99 12.81 -10.08 12.39
C GLU A 99 12.58 -11.10 11.27
N ILE A 100 11.82 -10.74 10.23
CA ILE A 100 11.64 -11.62 9.05
C ILE A 100 12.93 -11.74 8.26
N GLU A 101 13.66 -10.62 8.00
CA GLU A 101 14.99 -10.68 7.36
C GLU A 101 15.89 -11.70 8.05
N LYS A 102 16.03 -11.56 9.36
CA LYS A 102 16.90 -12.39 10.19
C LYS A 102 16.46 -13.86 10.26
N ARG A 103 15.17 -14.12 10.47
CA ARG A 103 14.64 -15.48 10.73
C ARG A 103 14.43 -16.29 9.47
N CYS A 104 14.16 -15.64 8.35
CA CYS A 104 13.97 -16.29 7.06
C CYS A 104 15.22 -16.30 6.19
N ASP A 105 16.31 -15.65 6.63
CA ASP A 105 17.54 -15.47 5.85
C ASP A 105 17.21 -14.90 4.45
N ILE A 106 16.39 -13.85 4.43
CA ILE A 106 15.93 -13.18 3.21
C ILE A 106 16.29 -11.71 3.29
N ASP A 107 16.87 -11.21 2.22
CA ASP A 107 17.18 -9.80 2.02
C ASP A 107 16.36 -9.19 0.90
N ASN A 108 16.31 -7.88 0.89
CA ASN A 108 15.83 -7.10 -0.25
C ASN A 108 14.44 -7.53 -0.75
N PHE A 109 13.47 -7.58 0.14
CA PHE A 109 12.06 -7.92 -0.13
C PHE A 109 11.12 -6.78 0.24
N MET A 110 9.88 -6.85 -0.22
CA MET A 110 8.78 -6.01 0.23
C MET A 110 7.91 -6.77 1.22
N LEU A 111 7.75 -6.23 2.42
CA LEU A 111 6.75 -6.67 3.38
C LEU A 111 5.46 -5.89 3.18
N VAL A 112 4.38 -6.59 2.86
CA VAL A 112 3.05 -6.03 2.66
C VAL A 112 2.16 -6.35 3.85
N GLY A 113 1.82 -5.34 4.64
CA GLY A 113 0.78 -5.40 5.65
C GLY A 113 -0.59 -5.02 5.11
N MET A 114 -1.61 -5.02 5.96
CA MET A 114 -2.98 -4.64 5.58
C MET A 114 -3.09 -3.16 5.17
N GLN A 115 -2.32 -2.28 5.79
CA GLN A 115 -2.45 -0.83 5.61
C GLN A 115 -1.12 -0.11 5.38
N ILE A 116 0.00 -0.78 5.62
CA ILE A 116 1.35 -0.25 5.49
C ILE A 116 2.26 -1.30 4.84
N HIS A 117 3.28 -0.84 4.13
CA HIS A 117 4.28 -1.69 3.51
C HIS A 117 5.67 -1.16 3.81
N MET A 118 6.65 -2.04 3.79
CA MET A 118 8.07 -1.70 3.97
C MET A 118 8.92 -2.46 2.97
N ALA A 119 9.92 -1.80 2.43
CA ALA A 119 10.90 -2.41 1.55
C ALA A 119 12.25 -1.72 1.70
N SER A 120 13.34 -2.36 1.23
CA SER A 120 14.58 -1.63 1.03
C SER A 120 14.38 -0.56 -0.05
N ARG A 121 15.02 0.60 0.12
CA ARG A 121 14.96 1.68 -0.88
C ARG A 121 15.55 1.23 -2.22
N GLU A 122 16.58 0.40 -2.19
CA GLU A 122 17.23 -0.15 -3.38
C GLU A 122 16.25 -1.01 -4.20
N LEU A 123 15.49 -1.90 -3.56
CA LEU A 123 14.45 -2.69 -4.22
C LEU A 123 13.45 -1.80 -4.93
N MET A 124 13.02 -0.72 -4.27
CA MET A 124 12.00 0.19 -4.81
C MET A 124 12.54 1.07 -5.93
N ILE A 125 13.82 1.41 -5.93
CA ILE A 125 14.47 2.12 -7.04
C ILE A 125 14.61 1.21 -8.26
N SER A 126 14.98 -0.05 -8.03
CA SER A 126 15.13 -1.06 -9.09
C SER A 126 13.80 -1.54 -9.66
N ASN A 127 12.72 -1.47 -8.87
CA ASN A 127 11.37 -1.87 -9.24
C ASN A 127 10.38 -0.73 -8.95
N PRO A 128 10.38 0.35 -9.75
CA PRO A 128 9.56 1.52 -9.47
C PRO A 128 8.07 1.24 -9.73
N TYR A 129 7.19 1.97 -9.05
CA TYR A 129 5.77 1.99 -9.37
C TYR A 129 5.52 2.40 -10.81
N HIS A 130 4.57 1.76 -11.46
CA HIS A 130 4.09 2.19 -12.77
C HIS A 130 3.37 3.53 -12.70
N ASN A 131 3.54 4.38 -13.69
CA ASN A 131 2.94 5.72 -13.76
C ASN A 131 1.44 5.65 -14.07
N ILE A 132 0.65 5.17 -13.10
CA ILE A 132 -0.82 5.05 -13.15
C ILE A 132 -1.45 5.58 -11.88
N TYR A 133 -2.78 5.89 -11.92
CA TYR A 133 -3.50 6.45 -10.77
C TYR A 133 -4.01 5.41 -9.78
N TYR A 134 -4.32 4.20 -10.24
CA TYR A 134 -4.97 3.17 -9.42
C TYR A 134 -4.37 1.81 -9.72
N GLY A 135 -4.04 1.06 -8.68
CA GLY A 135 -3.53 -0.30 -8.77
C GLY A 135 -2.04 -0.39 -9.10
N GLU A 136 -1.30 0.72 -8.97
CA GLU A 136 0.15 0.76 -9.09
C GLU A 136 0.83 -0.18 -8.09
N ASP A 137 0.24 -0.31 -6.90
CA ASP A 137 0.63 -1.25 -5.86
C ASP A 137 0.43 -2.72 -6.27
N ARG A 138 -0.73 -3.03 -6.84
CA ARG A 138 -1.07 -4.41 -7.27
C ARG A 138 -0.16 -4.93 -8.37
N ILE A 139 0.23 -4.04 -9.28
CA ILE A 139 1.17 -4.38 -10.35
C ILE A 139 2.54 -4.68 -9.73
N LEU A 140 3.04 -3.78 -8.91
CA LEU A 140 4.32 -3.96 -8.22
C LEU A 140 4.34 -5.25 -7.38
N TRP A 141 3.25 -5.54 -6.65
CA TRP A 141 3.16 -6.79 -5.89
C TRP A 141 3.18 -8.03 -6.79
N ALA A 142 2.55 -7.99 -7.96
CA ALA A 142 2.60 -9.10 -8.90
C ALA A 142 4.02 -9.29 -9.46
N GLU A 143 4.71 -8.21 -9.77
CA GLU A 143 6.08 -8.22 -10.26
C GLU A 143 7.05 -8.75 -9.19
N LEU A 144 7.04 -8.17 -7.98
CA LEU A 144 7.89 -8.62 -6.87
C LEU A 144 7.56 -10.05 -6.42
N GLY A 145 6.28 -10.42 -6.40
CA GLY A 145 5.86 -11.78 -6.13
C GLY A 145 6.36 -12.79 -7.16
N SER A 146 6.45 -12.40 -8.45
CA SER A 146 6.95 -13.27 -9.51
C SER A 146 8.43 -13.62 -9.37
N ILE A 147 9.20 -12.76 -8.73
CA ILE A 147 10.63 -12.95 -8.46
C ILE A 147 10.92 -13.37 -7.01
N GLY A 148 9.87 -13.71 -6.23
CA GLY A 148 10.02 -14.17 -4.84
C GLY A 148 10.41 -13.08 -3.83
N LYS A 149 10.26 -11.80 -4.18
CA LYS A 149 10.64 -10.66 -3.34
C LYS A 149 9.43 -9.99 -2.65
N LEU A 150 8.36 -10.74 -2.40
CA LEU A 150 7.15 -10.25 -1.73
C LEU A 150 6.74 -11.19 -0.60
N ILE A 151 6.56 -10.64 0.59
CA ILE A 151 5.98 -11.32 1.77
C ILE A 151 4.77 -10.53 2.23
N LYS A 152 3.70 -11.21 2.61
CA LYS A 152 2.52 -10.62 3.22
C LYS A 152 2.34 -11.08 4.65
N ILE A 153 1.91 -10.15 5.50
CA ILE A 153 1.43 -10.44 6.85
C ILE A 153 0.05 -9.81 7.07
N ASN A 154 -0.72 -10.43 7.95
CA ASN A 154 -1.96 -9.85 8.43
C ASN A 154 -1.71 -9.08 9.73
N HIS A 155 -2.49 -8.04 9.95
CA HIS A 155 -2.56 -7.29 11.21
C HIS A 155 -3.92 -6.62 11.36
N LYS A 156 -4.31 -6.24 12.57
CA LYS A 156 -5.50 -5.43 12.82
C LYS A 156 -5.31 -4.01 12.25
N GLU A 157 -6.38 -3.25 12.18
CA GLU A 157 -6.29 -1.85 11.73
C GLU A 157 -5.37 -1.05 12.67
N ILE A 158 -4.42 -0.33 12.08
CA ILE A 158 -3.44 0.53 12.75
C ILE A 158 -3.47 1.97 12.24
N ARG A 159 -4.46 2.28 11.40
CA ARG A 159 -4.71 3.64 10.93
C ARG A 159 -6.19 3.90 10.78
N THR A 160 -6.59 5.16 11.01
CA THR A 160 -7.91 5.68 10.73
C THR A 160 -7.83 6.68 9.59
N ARG A 161 -8.65 6.49 8.54
CA ARG A 161 -8.73 7.46 7.44
C ARG A 161 -9.75 8.54 7.76
N ILE A 162 -9.32 9.80 7.69
CA ILE A 162 -10.18 10.96 7.90
C ILE A 162 -11.02 11.18 6.64
N PRO A 163 -12.36 11.13 6.71
CA PRO A 163 -13.21 11.34 5.54
C PRO A 163 -13.11 12.77 5.03
N LEU A 164 -12.69 12.93 3.78
CA LEU A 164 -12.69 14.24 3.11
C LEU A 164 -14.13 14.67 2.76
N LYS A 165 -14.54 15.87 3.16
CA LYS A 165 -15.88 16.41 2.89
C LYS A 165 -16.10 16.60 1.37
N GLY A 166 -17.22 16.10 0.83
CA GLY A 166 -17.68 16.40 -0.53
C GLY A 166 -18.38 15.25 -1.26
N ASN A 167 -19.72 15.15 -1.18
CA ASN A 167 -20.47 14.01 -1.74
C ASN A 167 -20.54 13.96 -3.29
N LYS A 168 -20.59 15.09 -3.99
CA LYS A 168 -20.75 15.12 -5.47
C LYS A 168 -19.49 14.67 -6.24
N LYS A 169 -18.29 14.98 -5.73
CA LYS A 169 -17.02 14.50 -6.31
C LYS A 169 -16.76 13.01 -6.02
N LYS A 170 -17.43 12.43 -5.00
CA LYS A 170 -17.25 11.02 -4.61
C LYS A 170 -17.77 10.06 -5.67
N LEU A 171 -18.95 10.29 -6.28
CA LEU A 171 -19.53 9.35 -7.22
C LEU A 171 -18.68 9.21 -8.49
N LYS A 172 -18.27 10.31 -9.11
CA LYS A 172 -17.38 10.28 -10.29
C LYS A 172 -16.03 9.60 -9.97
N LYS A 173 -15.47 9.89 -8.79
CA LYS A 173 -14.22 9.25 -8.33
C LYS A 173 -14.42 7.78 -8.07
N LEU A 174 -15.54 7.38 -7.45
CA LEU A 174 -15.90 5.98 -7.21
C LEU A 174 -16.04 5.22 -8.53
N ILE A 175 -16.81 5.74 -9.48
CA ILE A 175 -16.99 5.16 -10.82
C ILE A 175 -15.61 4.94 -11.49
N SER A 176 -14.82 6.00 -11.57
CA SER A 176 -13.48 5.93 -12.19
C SER A 176 -12.57 4.93 -11.49
N SER A 177 -12.58 4.89 -10.16
CA SER A 177 -11.80 3.97 -9.34
C SER A 177 -12.21 2.51 -9.56
N GLN A 178 -13.52 2.22 -9.55
CA GLN A 178 -14.01 0.85 -9.77
C GLN A 178 -13.72 0.39 -11.20
N TYR A 179 -13.98 1.22 -12.21
CA TYR A 179 -13.67 0.90 -13.59
C TYR A 179 -12.18 0.60 -13.80
N SER A 180 -11.31 1.49 -13.32
CA SER A 180 -9.86 1.30 -13.41
C SER A 180 -9.39 0.07 -12.63
N GLY A 181 -9.93 -0.16 -11.44
CA GLY A 181 -9.62 -1.34 -10.62
C GLY A 181 -9.97 -2.66 -11.30
N ILE A 182 -11.15 -2.76 -11.91
CA ILE A 182 -11.57 -3.93 -12.70
C ILE A 182 -10.68 -4.08 -13.94
N SER A 183 -10.49 -3.00 -14.69
CA SER A 183 -9.66 -3.03 -15.91
C SER A 183 -8.23 -3.51 -15.62
N ILE A 184 -7.58 -2.98 -14.58
CA ILE A 184 -6.24 -3.40 -14.16
C ILE A 184 -6.24 -4.88 -13.72
N ALA A 185 -7.24 -5.31 -12.96
CA ALA A 185 -7.34 -6.70 -12.54
C ALA A 185 -7.36 -7.66 -13.73
N PHE A 186 -8.04 -7.32 -14.82
CA PHE A 186 -8.05 -8.12 -16.05
C PHE A 186 -6.79 -7.94 -16.91
N SER A 187 -6.20 -6.75 -16.93
CA SER A 187 -4.94 -6.49 -17.63
C SER A 187 -3.80 -7.34 -17.08
N TYR A 188 -3.75 -7.51 -15.75
CA TYR A 188 -2.66 -8.21 -15.05
C TYR A 188 -3.06 -9.59 -14.52
N ALA A 189 -4.22 -10.11 -14.92
CA ALA A 189 -4.67 -11.43 -14.50
C ALA A 189 -3.81 -12.54 -15.10
N SER A 190 -3.37 -13.48 -14.28
CA SER A 190 -2.79 -14.75 -14.74
C SER A 190 -3.87 -15.65 -15.41
N SER A 191 -5.09 -15.61 -14.88
CA SER A 191 -6.28 -16.28 -15.45
C SER A 191 -7.47 -15.33 -15.45
N ARG A 192 -7.88 -14.90 -16.63
CA ARG A 192 -9.05 -14.03 -16.84
C ARG A 192 -10.35 -14.68 -16.35
N TYR A 193 -10.46 -15.99 -16.58
CA TYR A 193 -11.61 -16.78 -16.14
C TYR A 193 -11.76 -16.76 -14.61
N GLN A 194 -10.69 -17.07 -13.88
CA GLN A 194 -10.71 -17.02 -12.41
C GLN A 194 -10.98 -15.62 -11.88
N THR A 195 -10.45 -14.60 -12.55
CA THR A 195 -10.70 -13.20 -12.21
C THR A 195 -12.17 -12.85 -12.40
N LEU A 196 -12.79 -13.28 -13.51
CA LEU A 196 -14.22 -13.08 -13.77
C LEU A 196 -15.08 -13.76 -12.69
N ILE A 197 -14.84 -15.02 -12.40
CA ILE A 197 -15.56 -15.74 -11.33
C ILE A 197 -15.41 -15.03 -9.99
N SER A 198 -14.24 -14.54 -9.67
CA SER A 198 -14.00 -13.81 -8.42
C SER A 198 -14.80 -12.51 -8.34
N TYR A 199 -14.87 -11.74 -9.44
CA TYR A 199 -15.71 -10.53 -9.48
C TYR A 199 -17.19 -10.87 -9.38
N LEU A 200 -17.68 -11.88 -10.11
CA LEU A 200 -19.08 -12.33 -10.02
C LEU A 200 -19.43 -12.79 -8.60
N ARG A 201 -18.56 -13.58 -7.95
CA ARG A 201 -18.76 -13.96 -6.56
C ARG A 201 -18.85 -12.76 -5.62
N ARG A 202 -17.97 -11.75 -5.79
CA ARG A 202 -18.02 -10.52 -4.99
C ARG A 202 -19.30 -9.74 -5.22
N ILE A 203 -19.76 -9.61 -6.46
CA ILE A 203 -20.97 -8.89 -6.82
C ILE A 203 -22.21 -9.53 -6.21
N PHE A 204 -22.31 -10.86 -6.24
CA PHE A 204 -23.53 -11.56 -5.85
C PHE A 204 -23.53 -12.09 -4.42
N PHE A 205 -22.36 -12.36 -3.83
CA PHE A 205 -22.28 -13.10 -2.56
C PHE A 205 -21.46 -12.38 -1.47
N ASN A 206 -20.92 -11.18 -1.73
CA ASN A 206 -20.17 -10.46 -0.71
C ASN A 206 -21.12 -9.55 0.09
N SER A 207 -21.32 -9.88 1.36
CA SER A 207 -22.13 -9.12 2.32
C SER A 207 -21.55 -7.74 2.66
N ASP A 208 -20.25 -7.52 2.41
CA ASP A 208 -19.57 -6.26 2.74
C ASP A 208 -19.84 -5.15 1.70
N TRP A 209 -20.46 -5.49 0.58
CA TRP A 209 -20.78 -4.52 -0.47
C TRP A 209 -22.25 -4.06 -0.37
N GLU A 210 -22.41 -2.75 -0.23
CA GLU A 210 -23.76 -2.17 -0.40
C GLU A 210 -24.31 -2.54 -1.78
N PHE A 211 -25.61 -2.83 -1.87
CA PHE A 211 -26.30 -3.19 -3.12
C PHE A 211 -25.98 -2.24 -4.27
N LYS A 212 -25.92 -0.93 -4.00
CA LYS A 212 -25.57 0.10 -5.00
C LYS A 212 -24.17 -0.10 -5.59
N LEU A 213 -23.21 -0.50 -4.78
CA LEU A 213 -21.84 -0.75 -5.23
C LEU A 213 -21.75 -2.05 -6.04
N SER A 214 -22.48 -3.08 -5.64
CA SER A 214 -22.58 -4.35 -6.38
C SER A 214 -23.20 -4.13 -7.76
N LEU A 215 -24.31 -3.38 -7.85
CA LEU A 215 -24.95 -3.03 -9.11
C LEU A 215 -24.02 -2.20 -10.02
N LEU A 216 -23.32 -1.22 -9.47
CA LEU A 216 -22.35 -0.42 -10.20
C LEU A 216 -21.23 -1.29 -10.78
N ASN A 217 -20.66 -2.19 -9.98
CA ASN A 217 -19.59 -3.11 -10.42
C ASN A 217 -20.10 -4.10 -11.47
N PHE A 218 -21.34 -4.56 -11.35
CA PHE A 218 -21.97 -5.42 -12.36
C PHE A 218 -22.06 -4.72 -13.74
N ILE A 219 -22.59 -3.48 -13.75
CA ILE A 219 -22.70 -2.67 -14.99
C ILE A 219 -21.32 -2.42 -15.61
N MET A 220 -20.33 -2.16 -14.79
CA MET A 220 -18.96 -1.83 -15.25
C MET A 220 -18.12 -3.04 -15.61
N LEU A 221 -18.51 -4.26 -15.18
CA LEU A 221 -17.68 -5.46 -15.31
C LEU A 221 -17.27 -5.73 -16.76
N MET A 222 -18.23 -5.78 -17.67
CA MET A 222 -17.96 -6.07 -19.08
C MET A 222 -17.10 -5.01 -19.78
N PRO A 223 -17.46 -3.71 -19.76
CA PRO A 223 -16.64 -2.69 -20.43
C PRO A 223 -15.25 -2.56 -19.82
N ALA A 224 -15.10 -2.68 -18.50
CA ALA A 224 -13.79 -2.63 -17.86
C ALA A 224 -12.95 -3.89 -18.11
N MET A 225 -13.58 -5.06 -18.16
CA MET A 225 -12.92 -6.32 -18.56
C MET A 225 -12.39 -6.22 -19.98
N LEU A 226 -13.20 -5.79 -20.96
CA LEU A 226 -12.77 -5.62 -22.34
C LEU A 226 -11.60 -4.64 -22.42
N ASN A 227 -11.71 -3.47 -21.77
CA ASN A 227 -10.61 -2.52 -21.70
C ASN A 227 -9.33 -3.13 -21.11
N GLY A 228 -9.43 -3.90 -20.05
CA GLY A 228 -8.30 -4.59 -19.43
C GLY A 228 -7.69 -5.67 -20.33
N CYS A 229 -8.52 -6.39 -21.11
CA CYS A 229 -8.06 -7.39 -22.05
C CYS A 229 -7.32 -6.78 -23.24
N ILE A 230 -7.80 -5.65 -23.77
CA ILE A 230 -7.19 -4.92 -24.89
C ILE A 230 -5.87 -4.28 -24.46
N ASN A 231 -5.84 -3.67 -23.29
CA ASN A 231 -4.67 -2.94 -22.76
C ASN A 231 -3.73 -3.83 -21.92
N ARG A 232 -3.75 -5.14 -22.15
CA ARG A 232 -2.87 -6.07 -21.43
C ARG A 232 -1.41 -5.86 -21.81
N PRO A 233 -0.50 -5.54 -20.87
CA PRO A 233 0.91 -5.43 -21.17
C PRO A 233 1.52 -6.77 -21.60
N LYS A 234 2.40 -6.76 -22.61
CA LYS A 234 3.01 -7.98 -23.14
C LYS A 234 3.79 -8.78 -22.09
N PHE A 235 4.46 -8.09 -21.16
CA PHE A 235 5.26 -8.73 -20.11
C PHE A 235 4.40 -9.54 -19.11
N VAL A 236 3.11 -9.24 -18.96
CA VAL A 236 2.23 -10.01 -18.06
C VAL A 236 2.11 -11.47 -18.47
N ASN A 237 2.26 -11.78 -19.76
CA ASN A 237 2.26 -13.16 -20.23
C ASN A 237 3.51 -13.94 -19.76
N GLN A 238 4.56 -13.24 -19.35
CA GLN A 238 5.81 -13.81 -18.83
C GLN A 238 5.76 -13.98 -17.31
N LEU A 239 4.81 -13.32 -16.62
CA LEU A 239 4.64 -13.47 -15.18
C LEU A 239 4.10 -14.88 -14.86
N LYS A 240 4.99 -15.78 -14.43
CA LYS A 240 4.65 -17.15 -13.99
C LYS A 240 3.83 -17.16 -12.68
N TYR A 241 3.64 -16.01 -12.09
CA TYR A 241 3.11 -15.87 -10.75
C TYR A 241 1.60 -15.67 -10.76
N ASN A 242 0.90 -16.53 -10.04
CA ASN A 242 -0.50 -16.27 -9.69
C ASN A 242 -0.50 -15.31 -8.49
N TYR A 243 -0.76 -14.02 -8.74
CA TYR A 243 -0.70 -13.00 -7.71
C TYR A 243 -1.65 -13.27 -6.51
N ARG A 244 -2.60 -14.18 -6.64
CA ARG A 244 -3.43 -14.71 -5.55
C ARG A 244 -2.69 -15.64 -4.60
N LYS A 245 -1.58 -16.24 -5.04
CA LYS A 245 -0.67 -17.02 -4.19
C LYS A 245 0.49 -16.14 -3.70
N LEU A 246 0.17 -14.93 -3.23
CA LEU A 246 1.12 -14.13 -2.48
C LEU A 246 1.60 -14.93 -1.27
N PHE A 247 2.89 -14.92 -1.01
CA PHE A 247 3.43 -15.63 0.13
C PHE A 247 2.93 -14.97 1.42
N TYR A 248 1.95 -15.59 2.06
CA TYR A 248 1.46 -15.20 3.37
C TYR A 248 2.33 -15.83 4.44
N LEU A 249 2.95 -14.99 5.27
CA LEU A 249 3.72 -15.42 6.42
C LEU A 249 2.85 -15.31 7.67
N ASN A 250 2.71 -16.44 8.37
CA ASN A 250 2.12 -16.48 9.69
C ASN A 250 3.22 -16.20 10.72
N LEU A 251 3.17 -15.04 11.38
CA LEU A 251 4.19 -14.62 12.34
C LEU A 251 4.29 -15.56 13.56
N LYS A 252 3.17 -16.14 14.01
CA LYS A 252 3.15 -17.10 15.12
C LYS A 252 3.87 -18.40 14.74
N GLU A 253 3.64 -18.88 13.53
CA GLU A 253 4.34 -20.07 13.03
C GLU A 253 5.84 -19.80 12.84
N LEU A 254 6.20 -18.62 12.31
CA LEU A 254 7.60 -18.22 12.19
C LEU A 254 8.28 -18.19 13.55
N GLU A 255 7.66 -17.54 14.53
CA GLU A 255 8.17 -17.49 15.91
C GLU A 255 8.39 -18.89 16.48
N ASN A 256 7.38 -19.75 16.42
CA ASN A 256 7.47 -21.13 16.94
C ASN A 256 8.59 -21.94 16.27
N LYS A 257 8.73 -21.84 14.95
CA LYS A 257 9.78 -22.56 14.19
C LYS A 257 11.19 -22.08 14.53
N THR A 258 11.34 -20.81 14.89
CA THR A 258 12.64 -20.17 15.10
C THR A 258 12.94 -19.86 16.57
N LEU A 259 12.05 -20.25 17.49
CA LEU A 259 12.11 -19.91 18.91
C LEU A 259 13.43 -20.34 19.58
N ARG A 260 13.92 -21.54 19.26
CA ARG A 260 15.16 -22.07 19.84
C ARG A 260 16.42 -21.32 19.41
N ILE A 261 16.39 -20.66 18.24
CA ILE A 261 17.56 -19.99 17.65
C ILE A 261 17.53 -18.50 17.99
N TYR A 262 16.37 -17.88 17.88
CA TYR A 262 16.22 -16.42 17.93
C TYR A 262 15.37 -15.91 19.10
N GLY A 263 14.78 -16.81 19.90
CA GLY A 263 13.84 -16.43 20.95
C GLY A 263 12.49 -15.93 20.37
N GLU A 264 11.70 -15.31 21.23
CA GLU A 264 10.43 -14.67 20.84
C GLU A 264 10.65 -13.47 19.91
N LEU A 265 9.63 -13.10 19.14
CA LEU A 265 9.61 -11.84 18.39
C LEU A 265 9.68 -10.66 19.35
N ASN A 266 10.48 -9.66 19.02
CA ASN A 266 10.66 -8.45 19.82
C ASN A 266 9.41 -7.54 19.74
N LEU A 267 8.32 -8.00 20.34
CA LEU A 267 7.02 -7.31 20.38
C LEU A 267 6.48 -7.35 21.81
N ASN A 268 5.93 -6.22 22.29
CA ASN A 268 5.19 -6.19 23.54
C ASN A 268 3.79 -6.82 23.37
N GLU A 269 3.06 -7.02 24.46
CA GLU A 269 1.75 -7.67 24.47
C GLU A 269 0.72 -6.97 23.56
N LYS A 270 0.66 -5.63 23.55
CA LYS A 270 -0.25 -4.86 22.69
C LYS A 270 0.09 -5.06 21.20
N GLU A 271 1.37 -5.04 20.87
CA GLU A 271 1.86 -5.28 19.50
C GLU A 271 1.60 -6.71 19.05
N ARG A 272 1.78 -7.70 19.92
CA ARG A 272 1.40 -9.10 19.65
C ARG A 272 -0.08 -9.23 19.32
N ASN A 273 -0.94 -8.58 20.09
CA ASN A 273 -2.38 -8.53 19.82
C ASN A 273 -2.74 -7.96 18.45
N ILE A 274 -1.95 -7.01 17.92
CA ILE A 274 -2.18 -6.39 16.61
C ILE A 274 -1.69 -7.29 15.48
N PHE A 275 -0.49 -7.87 15.61
CA PHE A 275 0.20 -8.51 14.50
C PHE A 275 0.13 -10.04 14.52
N ILE A 276 0.03 -10.68 15.68
CA ILE A 276 0.10 -12.14 15.82
C ILE A 276 -1.28 -12.76 15.96
N ASP A 277 -2.16 -12.18 16.78
CA ASP A 277 -3.46 -12.77 17.10
C ASP A 277 -4.56 -12.50 16.05
N ASN A 278 -4.19 -11.92 14.92
CA ASN A 278 -5.12 -11.64 13.85
C ASN A 278 -5.26 -12.85 12.90
N ASN A 279 -5.84 -13.94 13.41
CA ASN A 279 -6.19 -15.13 12.62
C ASN A 279 -7.48 -14.91 11.81
N LYS A 280 -7.51 -13.95 10.89
CA LYS A 280 -8.48 -14.00 9.80
C LYS A 280 -7.86 -14.86 8.71
N ASP A 281 -8.29 -16.13 8.64
CA ASP A 281 -8.06 -16.98 7.49
C ASP A 281 -8.66 -16.30 6.25
N TYR A 282 -7.81 -15.98 5.24
CA TYR A 282 -8.22 -15.47 3.94
C TYR A 282 -8.25 -16.57 2.89
#